data_cd5c312bb8adda69f5f9e592d528906d
#
_entry.id   cd5c312bb8adda69f5f9e592d528906d
#
_cell.length_a   1.000
_cell.length_b   1.000
_cell.length_c   1.000
_cell.angle_alpha   90.00
_cell.angle_beta   90.00
_cell.angle_gamma   90.00
#
_symmetry.space_group_name_H-M   'P 1'
#
loop_
_entity.id
_entity.type
_entity.pdbx_description
1 polymer ?
#
loop_
_entity_poly.entity_id
_entity_poly.type
_entity_poly.pdbx_seq_one_letter_code
_entity_poly.pdbx_strand_id
1 'polypeptide(L)'
;YGLLLTFGLALIFEGIFRDQYGISGQSYPVPELLQGGVNLGFMFLPIYRGWVVVAALTVCFATWFIIEKTKLGAYLRAGTENPQMVQALGINVPLLITFTYGFGVALAAFAGVLAAPIYQVSPLMGSNLIIVVFAVVVIGGMGSIMGSVLTGFMLGLLEGLTKVFYPEE
;
A
#
# COMPACT_ATOMS: atom_id res chain seq x y z
N TYR A 1 7.79 24.33 -0.60
CA TYR A 1 8.47 24.01 0.70
C TYR A 1 7.99 22.69 1.31
N GLY A 2 6.72 22.28 1.13
CA GLY A 2 6.16 21.05 1.71
C GLY A 2 6.89 19.77 1.30
N LEU A 3 7.22 19.62 0.02
CA LEU A 3 7.95 18.45 -0.52
C LEU A 3 9.34 18.31 0.11
N LEU A 4 10.06 19.41 0.28
CA LEU A 4 11.40 19.40 0.91
C LEU A 4 11.33 18.99 2.38
N LEU A 5 10.30 19.46 3.09
CA LEU A 5 10.09 19.13 4.49
C LEU A 5 9.73 17.65 4.66
N THR A 6 8.81 17.12 3.88
CA THR A 6 8.41 15.71 3.94
C THR A 6 9.55 14.78 3.55
N PHE A 7 10.33 15.15 2.53
CA PHE A 7 11.51 14.39 2.11
C PHE A 7 12.61 14.42 3.20
N GLY A 8 12.85 15.59 3.82
CA GLY A 8 13.77 15.70 4.93
C GLY A 8 13.38 14.86 6.15
N LEU A 9 12.08 14.84 6.49
CA LEU A 9 11.56 13.97 7.56
C LEU A 9 11.74 12.49 7.21
N ALA A 10 11.48 12.10 5.98
CA ALA A 10 11.68 10.72 5.54
C ALA A 10 13.14 10.26 5.72
N LEU A 11 14.10 11.10 5.32
CA LEU A 11 15.52 10.82 5.49
C LEU A 11 15.94 10.74 6.97
N ILE A 12 15.38 11.59 7.83
CA ILE A 12 15.62 11.53 9.28
C ILE A 12 15.13 10.21 9.86
N PHE A 13 13.90 9.80 9.54
CA PHE A 13 13.37 8.50 10.00
C PHE A 13 14.19 7.34 9.46
N GLU A 14 14.55 7.35 8.18
CA GLU A 14 15.42 6.33 7.59
C GLU A 14 16.78 6.26 8.31
N GLY A 15 17.39 7.42 8.61
CA GLY A 15 18.63 7.51 9.34
C GLY A 15 18.54 6.92 10.76
N ILE A 16 17.46 7.23 11.50
CA ILE A 16 17.22 6.70 12.84
C ILE A 16 17.07 5.17 12.82
N PHE A 17 16.26 4.65 11.89
CA PHE A 17 16.09 3.20 11.77
C PHE A 17 17.38 2.49 11.37
N ARG A 18 18.17 3.10 10.49
CA ARG A 18 19.46 2.58 10.06
C ARG A 18 20.48 2.53 11.19
N ASP A 19 20.48 3.53 12.06
CA ASP A 19 21.37 3.58 13.22
C ASP A 19 21.00 2.54 14.28
N GLN A 20 19.71 2.34 14.53
CA GLN A 20 19.24 1.41 15.56
C GLN A 20 19.20 -0.04 15.12
N TYR A 21 18.84 -0.34 13.88
CA TYR A 21 18.60 -1.71 13.38
C TYR A 21 19.65 -2.16 12.35
N GLY A 22 20.55 -1.28 11.94
CA GLY A 22 21.57 -1.57 10.94
C GLY A 22 21.04 -1.51 9.51
N ILE A 23 21.91 -1.82 8.56
CA ILE A 23 21.61 -1.77 7.10
C ILE A 23 21.06 -3.10 6.61
N SER A 24 21.43 -4.20 7.25
CA SER A 24 21.00 -5.55 6.88
C SER A 24 19.53 -5.76 7.21
N GLY A 25 18.73 -6.14 6.20
CA GLY A 25 17.32 -6.46 6.41
C GLY A 25 17.12 -7.56 7.45
N GLN A 26 16.16 -7.37 8.33
CA GLN A 26 15.77 -8.39 9.31
C GLN A 26 14.59 -9.18 8.76
N SER A 27 14.71 -10.51 8.82
CA SER A 27 13.61 -11.41 8.48
C SER A 27 12.60 -11.44 9.61
N TYR A 28 11.37 -11.07 9.31
CA TYR A 28 10.27 -11.19 10.27
C TYR A 28 9.65 -12.59 10.18
N PRO A 29 9.62 -13.36 11.28
CA PRO A 29 9.08 -14.70 11.23
C PRO A 29 7.58 -14.70 10.96
N VAL A 30 7.12 -15.63 10.12
CA VAL A 30 5.69 -15.83 9.88
C VAL A 30 5.04 -16.32 11.18
N PRO A 31 3.87 -15.81 11.58
CA PRO A 31 3.13 -16.28 12.76
C PRO A 31 2.90 -17.80 12.72
N GLU A 32 3.05 -18.48 13.85
CA GLU A 32 2.95 -19.93 13.96
C GLU A 32 1.65 -20.52 13.40
N LEU A 33 0.55 -19.79 13.53
CA LEU A 33 -0.76 -20.15 12.99
C LEU A 33 -0.82 -20.19 11.45
N LEU A 34 0.10 -19.50 10.77
CA LEU A 34 0.18 -19.38 9.31
C LEU A 34 1.46 -20.02 8.76
N GLN A 35 2.25 -20.67 9.65
CA GLN A 35 3.38 -21.50 9.27
C GLN A 35 2.86 -22.80 8.70
N GLY A 36 3.01 -22.99 7.42
CA GLY A 36 2.59 -24.20 6.73
C GLY A 36 2.49 -23.93 5.22
N GLY A 37 2.35 -25.00 4.47
CA GLY A 37 2.15 -24.94 3.04
C GLY A 37 1.10 -25.93 2.60
N VAL A 38 0.27 -25.57 1.66
CA VAL A 38 -0.66 -26.46 0.98
C VAL A 38 0.02 -26.96 -0.28
N ASN A 39 0.22 -28.28 -0.35
CA ASN A 39 0.67 -28.93 -1.57
C ASN A 39 -0.50 -29.05 -2.55
N LEU A 40 -0.50 -28.20 -3.57
CA LEU A 40 -1.47 -28.23 -4.67
C LEU A 40 -1.14 -29.28 -5.74
N GLY A 41 -0.18 -30.19 -5.48
CA GLY A 41 0.23 -31.23 -6.40
C GLY A 41 1.29 -30.81 -7.43
N PHE A 42 1.30 -29.56 -7.86
CA PHE A 42 2.29 -29.01 -8.78
C PHE A 42 3.05 -27.79 -8.21
N MET A 43 2.63 -27.26 -7.05
CA MET A 43 3.27 -26.12 -6.41
C MET A 43 3.06 -26.13 -4.89
N PHE A 44 4.13 -25.80 -4.15
CA PHE A 44 4.08 -25.59 -2.71
C PHE A 44 3.70 -24.11 -2.45
N LEU A 45 2.47 -23.88 -1.96
CA LEU A 45 1.99 -22.54 -1.65
C LEU A 45 2.05 -22.31 -0.14
N PRO A 46 2.91 -21.39 0.36
CA PRO A 46 2.88 -20.98 1.76
C PRO A 46 1.49 -20.40 2.11
N ILE A 47 0.88 -20.89 3.17
CA ILE A 47 -0.46 -20.45 3.62
C ILE A 47 -0.48 -18.95 3.86
N TYR A 48 0.60 -18.38 4.36
CA TYR A 48 0.73 -16.94 4.59
C TYR A 48 0.51 -16.11 3.33
N ARG A 49 1.09 -16.51 2.19
CA ARG A 49 0.90 -15.79 0.91
C ARG A 49 -0.55 -15.78 0.46
N GLY A 50 -1.23 -16.90 0.60
CA GLY A 50 -2.67 -16.99 0.31
C GLY A 50 -3.49 -16.09 1.22
N TRP A 51 -3.17 -16.07 2.51
CA TRP A 51 -3.84 -15.21 3.49
C TRP A 51 -3.62 -13.72 3.18
N VAL A 52 -2.42 -13.32 2.82
CA VAL A 52 -2.09 -11.93 2.42
C VAL A 52 -2.91 -11.50 1.19
N VAL A 53 -3.08 -12.38 0.19
CA VAL A 53 -3.92 -12.07 -0.98
C VAL A 53 -5.37 -11.84 -0.58
N VAL A 54 -5.94 -12.70 0.27
CA VAL A 54 -7.32 -12.56 0.75
C VAL A 54 -7.47 -11.28 1.57
N ALA A 55 -6.54 -11.00 2.48
CA ALA A 55 -6.54 -9.77 3.29
C ALA A 55 -6.44 -8.52 2.41
N ALA A 56 -5.52 -8.50 1.43
CA ALA A 56 -5.36 -7.39 0.49
C ALA A 56 -6.63 -7.15 -0.33
N LEU A 57 -7.23 -8.20 -0.89
CA LEU A 57 -8.50 -8.10 -1.63
C LEU A 57 -9.63 -7.55 -0.76
N THR A 58 -9.74 -8.03 0.48
CA THR A 58 -10.77 -7.56 1.42
C THR A 58 -10.61 -6.08 1.73
N VAL A 59 -9.39 -5.64 2.00
CA VAL A 59 -9.09 -4.23 2.30
C VAL A 59 -9.31 -3.35 1.06
N CYS A 60 -8.87 -3.79 -0.12
CA CYS A 60 -9.10 -3.08 -1.38
C CYS A 60 -10.60 -2.93 -1.66
N PHE A 61 -11.37 -3.99 -1.49
CA PHE A 61 -12.82 -3.96 -1.69
C PHE A 61 -13.51 -3.07 -0.65
N ALA A 62 -13.12 -3.16 0.61
CA ALA A 62 -13.66 -2.30 1.68
C ALA A 62 -13.36 -0.81 1.40
N THR A 63 -12.13 -0.49 0.99
CA THR A 63 -11.72 0.87 0.64
C THR A 63 -12.51 1.39 -0.56
N TRP A 64 -12.64 0.59 -1.62
CA TRP A 64 -13.44 0.92 -2.78
C TRP A 64 -14.90 1.17 -2.38
N PHE A 65 -15.48 0.28 -1.58
CA PHE A 65 -16.86 0.42 -1.13
C PHE A 65 -17.08 1.70 -0.30
N ILE A 66 -16.17 1.99 0.63
CA ILE A 66 -16.23 3.20 1.47
C ILE A 66 -16.17 4.46 0.61
N ILE A 67 -15.26 4.53 -0.36
CA ILE A 67 -15.07 5.75 -1.15
C ILE A 67 -16.09 5.85 -2.30
N GLU A 68 -16.47 4.74 -2.93
CA GLU A 68 -17.38 4.78 -4.07
C GLU A 68 -18.87 4.81 -3.67
N LYS A 69 -19.22 4.12 -2.60
CA LYS A 69 -20.63 3.89 -2.21
C LYS A 69 -21.09 4.70 -1.00
N THR A 70 -20.19 5.44 -0.33
CA THR A 70 -20.59 6.25 0.84
C THR A 70 -20.60 7.74 0.53
N LYS A 71 -21.29 8.52 1.38
CA LYS A 71 -21.32 9.99 1.31
C LYS A 71 -19.93 10.63 1.46
N LEU A 72 -19.00 9.95 2.15
CA LEU A 72 -17.63 10.42 2.31
C LEU A 72 -16.93 10.59 0.95
N GLY A 73 -17.05 9.62 0.06
CA GLY A 73 -16.45 9.73 -1.27
C GLY A 73 -17.08 10.83 -2.14
N ALA A 74 -18.40 11.05 -2.01
CA ALA A 74 -19.06 12.15 -2.69
C ALA A 74 -18.54 13.52 -2.21
N TYR A 75 -18.39 13.68 -0.88
CA TYR A 75 -17.84 14.90 -0.29
C TYR A 75 -16.37 15.12 -0.66
N LEU A 76 -15.59 14.05 -0.76
CA LEU A 76 -14.19 14.11 -1.20
C LEU A 76 -14.08 14.60 -2.64
N ARG A 77 -14.84 14.03 -3.57
CA ARG A 77 -14.86 14.46 -4.97
C ARG A 77 -15.30 15.91 -5.11
N ALA A 78 -16.39 16.29 -4.46
CA ALA A 78 -16.85 17.67 -4.46
C ALA A 78 -15.84 18.63 -3.83
N GLY A 79 -15.20 18.24 -2.72
CA GLY A 79 -14.21 19.04 -2.02
C GLY A 79 -12.90 19.25 -2.80
N THR A 80 -12.54 18.32 -3.69
CA THR A 80 -11.38 18.47 -4.59
C THR A 80 -11.68 19.36 -5.79
N GLU A 81 -12.92 19.39 -6.28
CA GLU A 81 -13.32 20.24 -7.39
C GLU A 81 -13.56 21.70 -6.96
N ASN A 82 -14.34 21.91 -5.91
CA ASN A 82 -14.65 23.25 -5.42
C ASN A 82 -14.76 23.28 -3.89
N PRO A 83 -13.63 23.43 -3.17
CA PRO A 83 -13.61 23.43 -1.72
C PRO A 83 -14.41 24.58 -1.10
N GLN A 84 -14.50 25.73 -1.76
CA GLN A 84 -15.25 26.89 -1.24
C GLN A 84 -16.75 26.65 -1.24
N MET A 85 -17.29 26.04 -2.30
CA MET A 85 -18.70 25.70 -2.40
C MET A 85 -19.11 24.65 -1.36
N VAL A 86 -18.27 23.65 -1.14
CA VAL A 86 -18.52 22.58 -0.16
C VAL A 86 -18.47 23.14 1.27
N GLN A 87 -17.57 24.09 1.55
CA GLN A 87 -17.52 24.79 2.84
C GLN A 87 -18.77 25.64 3.08
N ALA A 88 -19.28 26.31 2.04
CA ALA A 88 -20.51 27.09 2.12
C ALA A 88 -21.74 26.23 2.48
N LEU A 89 -21.71 24.92 2.14
CA LEU A 89 -22.72 23.95 2.53
C LEU A 89 -22.53 23.40 3.98
N GLY A 90 -21.59 23.97 4.74
CA GLY A 90 -21.33 23.60 6.14
C GLY A 90 -20.42 22.40 6.35
N ILE A 91 -19.77 21.88 5.30
CA ILE A 91 -18.87 20.76 5.39
C ILE A 91 -17.44 21.25 5.64
N ASN A 92 -16.81 20.74 6.69
CA ASN A 92 -15.43 21.09 7.02
C ASN A 92 -14.44 20.34 6.09
N VAL A 93 -14.12 20.95 4.93
CA VAL A 93 -13.22 20.38 3.92
C VAL A 93 -11.81 20.11 4.46
N PRO A 94 -11.15 20.98 5.25
CA PRO A 94 -9.84 20.68 5.83
C PRO A 94 -9.83 19.42 6.69
N LEU A 95 -10.83 19.23 7.51
CA LEU A 95 -10.97 18.01 8.35
C LEU A 95 -11.15 16.77 7.47
N LEU A 96 -11.98 16.87 6.42
CA LEU A 96 -12.23 15.78 5.49
C LEU A 96 -10.93 15.34 4.78
N ILE A 97 -10.14 16.30 4.31
CA ILE A 97 -8.84 16.04 3.69
C ILE A 97 -7.88 15.38 4.68
N THR A 98 -7.79 15.88 5.91
CA THR A 98 -6.93 15.31 6.95
C THR A 98 -7.29 13.84 7.24
N PHE A 99 -8.58 13.54 7.36
CA PHE A 99 -9.06 12.17 7.56
C PHE A 99 -8.69 11.25 6.40
N THR A 100 -8.80 11.75 5.17
CA THR A 100 -8.46 10.97 3.96
C THR A 100 -6.97 10.64 3.90
N TYR A 101 -6.12 11.63 4.18
CA TYR A 101 -4.68 11.40 4.29
C TYR A 101 -4.34 10.42 5.40
N GLY A 102 -4.92 10.59 6.60
CA GLY A 102 -4.74 9.68 7.72
C GLY A 102 -5.15 8.25 7.38
N PHE A 103 -6.28 8.08 6.69
CA PHE A 103 -6.74 6.78 6.22
C PHE A 103 -5.78 6.17 5.20
N GLY A 104 -5.27 6.95 4.25
CA GLY A 104 -4.27 6.51 3.28
C GLY A 104 -2.97 6.03 3.95
N VAL A 105 -2.47 6.78 4.93
CA VAL A 105 -1.29 6.40 5.71
C VAL A 105 -1.52 5.12 6.50
N ALA A 106 -2.70 4.96 7.10
CA ALA A 106 -3.07 3.73 7.82
C ALA A 106 -3.10 2.50 6.89
N LEU A 107 -3.64 2.64 5.67
CA LEU A 107 -3.61 1.59 4.65
C LEU A 107 -2.18 1.25 4.21
N ALA A 108 -1.33 2.24 4.03
CA ALA A 108 0.07 2.04 3.68
C ALA A 108 0.84 1.30 4.80
N ALA A 109 0.61 1.67 6.07
CA ALA A 109 1.19 0.98 7.21
C ALA A 109 0.72 -0.47 7.30
N PHE A 110 -0.57 -0.72 7.08
CA PHE A 110 -1.13 -2.06 7.06
C PHE A 110 -0.53 -2.93 5.94
N ALA A 111 -0.38 -2.38 4.73
CA ALA A 111 0.28 -3.05 3.62
C ALA A 111 1.74 -3.39 3.94
N GLY A 112 2.47 -2.48 4.60
CA GLY A 112 3.84 -2.70 5.05
C GLY A 112 3.96 -3.85 6.04
N VAL A 113 3.04 -3.94 7.01
CA VAL A 113 3.01 -5.05 7.98
C VAL A 113 2.71 -6.39 7.29
N LEU A 114 1.80 -6.43 6.33
CA LEU A 114 1.50 -7.64 5.55
C LEU A 114 2.67 -8.07 4.65
N ALA A 115 3.44 -7.11 4.16
CA ALA A 115 4.59 -7.37 3.30
C ALA A 115 5.85 -7.80 4.10
N ALA A 116 5.95 -7.46 5.39
CA ALA A 116 7.11 -7.70 6.23
C ALA A 116 7.61 -9.17 6.25
N PRO A 117 6.77 -10.20 6.36
CA PRO A 117 7.21 -11.59 6.31
C PRO A 117 7.59 -12.10 4.90
N ILE A 118 7.18 -11.38 3.85
CA ILE A 118 7.46 -11.74 2.45
C ILE A 118 8.78 -11.12 1.99
N TYR A 119 8.99 -9.87 2.39
CA TYR A 119 10.19 -9.10 2.11
C TYR A 119 10.98 -8.91 3.40
N GLN A 120 12.31 -8.85 3.31
CA GLN A 120 13.12 -8.49 4.47
C GLN A 120 12.83 -7.03 4.87
N VAL A 121 12.57 -6.82 6.16
CA VAL A 121 12.35 -5.47 6.68
C VAL A 121 13.69 -4.74 6.73
N SER A 122 13.86 -3.77 5.85
CA SER A 122 15.07 -2.93 5.79
C SER A 122 14.66 -1.45 5.80
N PRO A 123 15.54 -0.56 6.27
CA PRO A 123 15.28 0.88 6.24
C PRO A 123 14.96 1.42 4.85
N LEU A 124 15.51 0.80 3.81
CA LEU A 124 15.34 1.19 2.40
C LEU A 124 14.11 0.56 1.73
N MET A 125 13.36 -0.30 2.43
CA MET A 125 12.19 -1.00 1.86
C MET A 125 11.17 -0.03 1.26
N GLY A 126 10.89 1.07 1.95
CA GLY A 126 9.96 2.10 1.46
C GLY A 126 10.44 2.78 0.17
N SER A 127 11.72 3.13 0.11
CA SER A 127 12.33 3.78 -1.07
C SER A 127 12.31 2.87 -2.29
N ASN A 128 12.50 1.57 -2.11
CA ASN A 128 12.46 0.59 -3.20
C ASN A 128 11.03 0.38 -3.72
N LEU A 129 10.03 0.40 -2.83
CA LEU A 129 8.65 0.19 -3.20
C LEU A 129 7.98 1.42 -3.82
N ILE A 130 8.47 2.63 -3.53
CA ILE A 130 7.83 3.87 -3.97
C ILE A 130 7.75 3.98 -5.49
N ILE A 131 8.75 3.49 -6.21
CA ILE A 131 8.79 3.51 -7.68
C ILE A 131 7.68 2.62 -8.25
N VAL A 132 7.54 1.42 -7.70
CA VAL A 132 6.51 0.46 -8.13
C VAL A 132 5.11 1.00 -7.80
N VAL A 133 4.92 1.55 -6.60
CA VAL A 133 3.64 2.15 -6.18
C VAL A 133 3.29 3.34 -7.06
N PHE A 134 4.26 4.18 -7.40
CA PHE A 134 4.05 5.30 -8.31
C PHE A 134 3.62 4.82 -9.71
N ALA A 135 4.28 3.79 -10.24
CA ALA A 135 3.89 3.19 -11.52
C ALA A 135 2.47 2.62 -11.47
N VAL A 136 2.10 1.92 -10.38
CA VAL A 136 0.73 1.41 -10.17
C VAL A 136 -0.31 2.53 -10.22
N VAL A 137 -0.05 3.65 -9.54
CA VAL A 137 -0.99 4.78 -9.49
C VAL A 137 -1.10 5.49 -10.84
N VAL A 138 0.01 5.67 -11.54
CA VAL A 138 0.02 6.35 -12.85
C VAL A 138 -0.67 5.49 -13.91
N ILE A 139 -0.35 4.21 -14.01
CA ILE A 139 -0.94 3.29 -14.98
C ILE A 139 -2.41 3.01 -14.65
N GLY A 140 -2.73 2.84 -13.36
CA GLY A 140 -4.10 2.62 -12.90
C GLY A 140 -5.01 3.83 -13.04
N GLY A 141 -4.43 5.01 -13.23
CA GLY A 141 -5.11 6.30 -13.35
C GLY A 141 -5.24 7.01 -11.99
N MET A 142 -4.69 8.21 -11.93
CA MET A 142 -4.79 9.08 -10.76
C MET A 142 -6.25 9.41 -10.46
N GLY A 143 -6.73 8.99 -9.28
CA GLY A 143 -8.13 9.18 -8.85
C GLY A 143 -9.05 7.96 -9.06
N SER A 144 -8.59 6.90 -9.71
CA SER A 144 -9.35 5.65 -9.86
C SER A 144 -8.82 4.56 -8.91
N ILE A 145 -9.56 4.28 -7.84
CA ILE A 145 -9.21 3.23 -6.88
C ILE A 145 -9.23 1.86 -7.55
N MET A 146 -10.27 1.58 -8.33
CA MET A 146 -10.39 0.30 -9.03
C MET A 146 -9.28 0.12 -10.06
N GLY A 147 -8.90 1.19 -10.77
CA GLY A 147 -7.77 1.19 -11.70
C GLY A 147 -6.46 0.84 -11.01
N SER A 148 -6.15 1.46 -9.88
CA SER A 148 -4.94 1.18 -9.11
C SER A 148 -4.90 -0.24 -8.56
N VAL A 149 -6.04 -0.77 -8.08
CA VAL A 149 -6.15 -2.16 -7.61
C VAL A 149 -5.88 -3.14 -8.75
N LEU A 150 -6.54 -2.98 -9.89
CA LEU A 150 -6.33 -3.84 -11.06
C LEU A 150 -4.88 -3.80 -11.56
N THR A 151 -4.32 -2.61 -11.68
CA THR A 151 -2.92 -2.43 -12.12
C THR A 151 -1.94 -3.06 -11.14
N GLY A 152 -2.16 -2.90 -9.83
CA GLY A 152 -1.33 -3.53 -8.80
C GLY A 152 -1.34 -5.06 -8.91
N PHE A 153 -2.50 -5.67 -9.12
CA PHE A 153 -2.60 -7.12 -9.35
C PHE A 153 -1.94 -7.55 -10.67
N MET A 154 -2.15 -6.81 -11.74
CA MET A 154 -1.52 -7.12 -13.03
C MET A 154 0.01 -7.02 -12.96
N LEU A 155 0.56 -5.98 -12.35
CA LEU A 155 2.00 -5.85 -12.17
C LEU A 155 2.57 -6.94 -11.27
N GLY A 156 1.88 -7.28 -10.17
CA GLY A 156 2.27 -8.38 -9.29
C GLY A 156 2.26 -9.74 -10.01
N LEU A 157 1.27 -10.00 -10.88
CA LEU A 157 1.23 -11.20 -11.72
C LEU A 157 2.38 -11.22 -12.73
N LEU A 158 2.66 -10.10 -13.39
CA LEU A 158 3.78 -9.99 -14.32
C LEU A 158 5.13 -10.24 -13.63
N GLU A 159 5.33 -9.64 -12.45
CA GLU A 159 6.53 -9.87 -11.64
C GLU A 159 6.66 -11.34 -11.22
N GLY A 160 5.54 -11.96 -10.81
CA GLY A 160 5.52 -13.37 -10.46
C GLY A 160 5.85 -14.28 -11.66
N LEU A 161 5.29 -14.00 -12.83
CA LEU A 161 5.56 -14.75 -14.05
C LEU A 161 7.02 -14.59 -14.51
N THR A 162 7.55 -13.37 -14.47
CA THR A 162 8.98 -13.13 -14.83
C THR A 162 9.91 -13.92 -13.93
N LYS A 163 9.67 -13.97 -12.63
CA LYS A 163 10.48 -14.77 -11.68
C LYS A 163 10.40 -16.28 -11.94
N VAL A 164 9.32 -16.76 -12.54
CA VAL A 164 9.18 -18.20 -12.91
C VAL A 164 9.91 -18.51 -14.20
N PHE A 165 9.84 -17.64 -15.20
CA PHE A 165 10.45 -17.87 -16.52
C PHE A 165 11.92 -17.43 -16.60
N TYR A 166 12.31 -16.46 -15.81
CA TYR A 166 13.67 -15.93 -15.72
C TYR A 166 14.07 -15.83 -14.24
N PRO A 167 14.41 -16.96 -13.59
CA PRO A 167 14.99 -16.90 -12.26
C PRO A 167 16.34 -16.18 -12.37
N GLU A 168 16.44 -15.01 -11.76
CA GLU A 168 17.73 -14.33 -11.64
C GLU A 168 18.63 -15.20 -10.74
N GLU A 169 19.80 -15.57 -11.25
CA GLU A 169 20.86 -16.28 -10.54
C GLU A 169 21.47 -15.43 -9.42
#